data_60defc916f03755ce9f8a914fb135a00
#
_entry.id   60defc916f03755ce9f8a914fb135a00
#
_cell.length_a   1.000
_cell.length_b   1.000
_cell.length_c   1.000
_cell.angle_alpha   90.00
_cell.angle_beta   90.00
_cell.angle_gamma   90.00
#
_symmetry.space_group_name_H-M   'P 1'
#
loop_
_entity.id
_entity.type
_entity.pdbx_description
1 polymer ?
#
loop_
_entity_poly.entity_id
_entity_poly.type
_entity_poly.pdbx_seq_one_letter_code
_entity_poly.pdbx_strand_id
1 'polypeptide(L)'
;MYLAQKVRNKLRAVVQSYGTENLKSHLWNSEFSRGRWDCLEATPSDCVYSYIEKYANNGSILDLGCGSGSTGNELAENSYQDYTGVDISEVAVSKARKRTEDNGRAAKSRFFQSDVFSYVPSQQFDVILFRDSIYYIPRIKIKSMLDRYSKYLKHDGVFVVRMWDGNHKHKPIADTIESTFEIVDKHISTQPNAVVIVFRQGSKNG
;
A
#
# COMPACT_ATOMS: atom_id res chain seq x y z
N MET A 1 17.37 28.25 9.20
CA MET A 1 16.44 27.60 8.24
C MET A 1 16.57 26.08 8.24
N TYR A 2 17.74 25.49 8.13
CA TYR A 2 17.99 24.01 8.07
C TYR A 2 17.49 23.25 9.33
N LEU A 3 17.74 23.75 10.54
CA LEU A 3 17.33 23.10 11.79
C LEU A 3 15.79 23.03 11.95
N ALA A 4 15.10 24.11 11.60
CA ALA A 4 13.64 24.16 11.65
C ALA A 4 13.00 23.18 10.66
N GLN A 5 13.58 23.01 9.47
CA GLN A 5 13.13 22.02 8.48
C GLN A 5 13.31 20.59 9.00
N LYS A 6 14.44 20.30 9.65
CA LYS A 6 14.75 18.97 10.21
C LYS A 6 13.81 18.61 11.37
N VAL A 7 13.48 19.57 12.23
CA VAL A 7 12.49 19.40 13.30
C VAL A 7 11.10 19.14 12.72
N ARG A 8 10.68 19.93 11.74
CA ARG A 8 9.38 19.74 11.06
C ARG A 8 9.25 18.37 10.40
N ASN A 9 10.30 17.88 9.72
CA ASN A 9 10.30 16.57 9.12
C ASN A 9 10.21 15.44 10.14
N LYS A 10 10.89 15.58 11.29
CA LYS A 10 10.77 14.61 12.40
C LYS A 10 9.37 14.58 12.99
N LEU A 11 8.80 15.76 13.29
CA LEU A 11 7.44 15.87 13.83
C LEU A 11 6.41 15.26 12.85
N ARG A 12 6.55 15.55 11.56
CA ARG A 12 5.73 14.95 10.51
C ARG A 12 5.81 13.43 10.54
N ALA A 13 7.00 12.83 10.58
CA ALA A 13 7.19 11.39 10.61
C ALA A 13 6.53 10.76 11.87
N VAL A 14 6.60 11.44 13.03
CA VAL A 14 5.93 11.00 14.24
C VAL A 14 4.41 11.02 14.06
N VAL A 15 3.84 12.09 13.51
CA VAL A 15 2.39 12.18 13.26
C VAL A 15 1.96 11.11 12.25
N GLN A 16 2.70 10.89 11.17
CA GLN A 16 2.40 9.86 10.18
C GLN A 16 2.30 8.45 10.79
N SER A 17 3.19 8.11 11.72
CA SER A 17 3.24 6.77 12.30
C SER A 17 2.40 6.62 13.57
N TYR A 18 2.42 7.63 14.47
CA TYR A 18 1.88 7.53 15.83
C TYR A 18 0.75 8.51 16.14
N GLY A 19 0.40 9.39 15.22
CA GLY A 19 -0.73 10.32 15.37
C GLY A 19 -2.06 9.58 15.51
N THR A 20 -3.05 10.27 16.11
CA THR A 20 -4.44 9.81 16.06
C THR A 20 -4.93 9.76 14.58
N GLU A 21 -5.98 9.00 14.31
CA GLU A 21 -6.57 8.91 12.97
C GLU A 21 -6.87 10.31 12.39
N ASN A 22 -7.47 11.19 13.19
CA ASN A 22 -7.76 12.56 12.77
C ASN A 22 -6.50 13.36 12.41
N LEU A 23 -5.44 13.28 13.21
CA LEU A 23 -4.19 13.99 12.94
C LEU A 23 -3.51 13.48 11.68
N LYS A 24 -3.50 12.16 11.48
CA LYS A 24 -2.99 11.54 10.25
C LYS A 24 -3.79 12.00 9.04
N SER A 25 -5.13 11.90 9.11
CA SER A 25 -6.03 12.33 8.03
C SER A 25 -5.79 13.79 7.65
N HIS A 26 -5.75 14.70 8.60
CA HIS A 26 -5.43 16.11 8.34
C HIS A 26 -4.07 16.33 7.69
N LEU A 27 -3.04 15.62 8.17
CA LEU A 27 -1.70 15.71 7.60
C LEU A 27 -1.69 15.25 6.14
N TRP A 28 -2.23 14.07 5.86
CA TRP A 28 -2.25 13.50 4.53
C TRP A 28 -3.14 14.30 3.58
N ASN A 29 -4.31 14.78 4.02
CA ASN A 29 -5.14 15.68 3.23
C ASN A 29 -4.38 16.94 2.81
N SER A 30 -3.65 17.57 3.74
CA SER A 30 -2.82 18.73 3.44
C SER A 30 -1.71 18.42 2.43
N GLU A 31 -1.11 17.24 2.46
CA GLU A 31 -0.06 16.85 1.53
C GLU A 31 -0.59 16.56 0.13
N PHE A 32 -1.70 15.84 0.01
CA PHE A 32 -2.35 15.56 -1.27
C PHE A 32 -2.96 16.82 -1.90
N SER A 33 -3.51 17.74 -1.10
CA SER A 33 -4.03 19.02 -1.59
C SER A 33 -2.93 19.92 -2.17
N ARG A 34 -1.70 19.81 -1.66
CA ARG A 34 -0.54 20.61 -2.13
C ARG A 34 0.22 19.95 -3.29
N GLY A 35 -0.28 18.85 -3.84
CA GLY A 35 0.38 18.13 -4.94
C GLY A 35 1.71 17.47 -4.57
N ARG A 36 1.99 17.25 -3.28
CA ARG A 36 3.27 16.68 -2.86
C ARG A 36 3.53 15.29 -3.43
N TRP A 37 2.48 14.55 -3.73
CA TRP A 37 2.51 13.18 -4.20
C TRP A 37 2.13 13.03 -5.68
N ASP A 38 1.92 14.15 -6.40
CA ASP A 38 1.55 14.12 -7.82
C ASP A 38 2.63 13.45 -8.69
N CYS A 39 3.89 13.45 -8.24
CA CYS A 39 4.98 12.73 -8.91
C CYS A 39 4.82 11.21 -8.91
N LEU A 40 3.96 10.65 -8.05
CA LEU A 40 3.64 9.22 -8.00
C LEU A 40 2.38 8.87 -8.80
N GLU A 41 1.77 9.86 -9.45
CA GLU A 41 0.52 9.68 -10.19
C GLU A 41 0.69 9.06 -11.58
N ALA A 42 1.92 8.95 -12.09
CA ALA A 42 2.25 8.29 -13.35
C ALA A 42 3.58 7.56 -13.20
N THR A 43 3.50 6.26 -12.90
CA THR A 43 4.67 5.40 -12.71
C THR A 43 4.52 4.08 -13.48
N PRO A 44 4.29 4.13 -14.81
CA PRO A 44 3.90 2.93 -15.61
C PRO A 44 4.99 1.85 -15.63
N SER A 45 6.22 2.18 -15.25
CA SER A 45 7.35 1.24 -15.25
C SER A 45 7.66 0.69 -13.85
N ASP A 46 6.78 0.85 -12.85
CA ASP A 46 7.03 0.30 -11.52
C ASP A 46 7.03 -1.23 -11.57
N CYS A 47 8.13 -1.84 -11.15
CA CYS A 47 8.31 -3.30 -11.16
C CYS A 47 7.24 -4.05 -10.37
N VAL A 48 6.55 -3.41 -9.43
CA VAL A 48 5.51 -4.05 -8.61
C VAL A 48 4.30 -4.49 -9.43
N TYR A 49 4.00 -3.83 -10.55
CA TYR A 49 2.80 -4.15 -11.34
C TYR A 49 2.82 -5.57 -11.87
N SER A 50 3.96 -6.05 -12.39
CA SER A 50 4.08 -7.43 -12.86
C SER A 50 3.82 -8.47 -11.76
N TYR A 51 4.18 -8.16 -10.51
CA TYR A 51 3.88 -9.02 -9.37
C TYR A 51 2.41 -8.98 -8.99
N ILE A 52 1.80 -7.79 -8.97
CA ILE A 52 0.36 -7.65 -8.68
C ILE A 52 -0.44 -8.42 -9.74
N GLU A 53 -0.16 -8.23 -11.02
CA GLU A 53 -0.84 -8.88 -12.13
C GLU A 53 -0.69 -10.40 -12.10
N LYS A 54 0.54 -10.89 -11.86
CA LYS A 54 0.85 -12.32 -11.73
C LYS A 54 0.02 -12.99 -10.64
N TYR A 55 -0.07 -12.37 -9.48
CA TYR A 55 -0.72 -12.98 -8.32
C TYR A 55 -2.21 -12.64 -8.20
N ALA A 56 -2.66 -11.53 -8.75
CA ALA A 56 -4.09 -11.25 -8.87
C ALA A 56 -4.75 -12.17 -9.89
N ASN A 57 -4.05 -12.51 -10.98
CA ASN A 57 -4.51 -13.45 -12.00
C ASN A 57 -5.99 -13.25 -12.38
N ASN A 58 -6.34 -12.01 -12.73
CA ASN A 58 -7.72 -11.60 -13.04
C ASN A 58 -8.69 -11.74 -11.82
N GLY A 59 -8.19 -11.66 -10.61
CA GLY A 59 -8.97 -11.73 -9.38
C GLY A 59 -9.16 -10.37 -8.71
N SER A 60 -9.17 -10.37 -7.39
CA SER A 60 -9.49 -9.22 -6.54
C SER A 60 -8.26 -8.67 -5.82
N ILE A 61 -8.15 -7.34 -5.75
CA ILE A 61 -7.04 -6.62 -5.14
C ILE A 61 -7.56 -5.69 -4.04
N LEU A 62 -6.93 -5.72 -2.86
CA LEU A 62 -7.09 -4.73 -1.81
C LEU A 62 -5.79 -3.93 -1.70
N ASP A 63 -5.84 -2.63 -1.96
CA ASP A 63 -4.68 -1.71 -1.87
C ASP A 63 -4.80 -0.84 -0.62
N LEU A 64 -3.93 -1.06 0.34
CA LEU A 64 -3.91 -0.38 1.63
C LEU A 64 -2.89 0.77 1.64
N GLY A 65 -3.40 1.99 1.62
CA GLY A 65 -2.67 3.22 1.36
C GLY A 65 -2.60 3.51 -0.14
N CYS A 66 -3.73 3.41 -0.83
CA CYS A 66 -3.83 3.50 -2.29
C CYS A 66 -3.51 4.89 -2.86
N GLY A 67 -3.41 5.93 -2.01
CA GLY A 67 -3.19 7.30 -2.44
C GLY A 67 -4.22 7.77 -3.46
N SER A 68 -3.76 8.45 -4.50
CA SER A 68 -4.60 8.94 -5.62
C SER A 68 -4.96 7.88 -6.65
N GLY A 69 -4.85 6.59 -6.32
CA GLY A 69 -5.33 5.47 -7.14
C GLY A 69 -4.45 5.12 -8.34
N SER A 70 -3.15 5.43 -8.30
CA SER A 70 -2.23 5.15 -9.41
C SER A 70 -2.20 3.66 -9.74
N THR A 71 -2.06 2.78 -8.75
CA THR A 71 -1.97 1.33 -8.97
C THR A 71 -3.16 0.78 -9.78
N GLY A 72 -4.39 1.01 -9.32
CA GLY A 72 -5.59 0.50 -9.99
C GLY A 72 -5.79 1.05 -11.40
N ASN A 73 -5.20 2.22 -11.72
CA ASN A 73 -5.31 2.85 -13.03
C ASN A 73 -4.17 2.51 -13.99
N GLU A 74 -3.04 2.02 -13.49
CA GLU A 74 -1.87 1.68 -14.30
C GLU A 74 -1.71 0.18 -14.55
N LEU A 75 -2.30 -0.69 -13.71
CA LEU A 75 -2.39 -2.13 -13.99
C LEU A 75 -3.08 -2.40 -15.34
N ALA A 76 -2.68 -3.47 -16.01
CA ALA A 76 -3.36 -3.91 -17.23
C ALA A 76 -4.86 -4.14 -16.95
N GLU A 77 -5.71 -3.70 -17.87
CA GLU A 77 -7.16 -3.67 -17.64
C GLU A 77 -7.74 -5.05 -17.34
N ASN A 78 -7.19 -6.09 -17.94
CA ASN A 78 -7.65 -7.47 -17.78
C ASN A 78 -6.92 -8.23 -16.68
N SER A 79 -6.03 -7.57 -15.90
CA SER A 79 -5.25 -8.25 -14.85
C SER A 79 -6.01 -8.41 -13.52
N TYR A 80 -7.15 -7.74 -13.37
CA TYR A 80 -8.02 -7.84 -12.19
C TYR A 80 -9.50 -7.63 -12.52
N GLN A 81 -10.40 -8.19 -11.70
CA GLN A 81 -11.85 -8.01 -11.80
C GLN A 81 -12.38 -7.02 -10.77
N ASP A 82 -11.81 -6.99 -9.59
CA ASP A 82 -12.25 -6.14 -8.48
C ASP A 82 -11.04 -5.48 -7.81
N TYR A 83 -11.07 -4.15 -7.73
CA TYR A 83 -10.04 -3.37 -7.05
C TYR A 83 -10.68 -2.55 -5.94
N THR A 84 -10.18 -2.73 -4.73
CA THR A 84 -10.57 -1.95 -3.55
C THR A 84 -9.38 -1.15 -3.06
N GLY A 85 -9.43 0.16 -3.16
CA GLY A 85 -8.43 1.08 -2.62
C GLY A 85 -8.88 1.68 -1.29
N VAL A 86 -7.98 1.72 -0.32
CA VAL A 86 -8.22 2.32 1.01
C VAL A 86 -7.12 3.33 1.30
N ASP A 87 -7.48 4.54 1.67
CA ASP A 87 -6.53 5.56 2.13
C ASP A 87 -7.16 6.39 3.26
N ILE A 88 -6.33 6.88 4.17
CA ILE A 88 -6.78 7.74 5.28
C ILE A 88 -7.13 9.15 4.82
N SER A 89 -6.63 9.56 3.64
CA SER A 89 -6.85 10.88 3.06
C SER A 89 -8.09 10.90 2.17
N GLU A 90 -9.13 11.66 2.57
CA GLU A 90 -10.29 11.90 1.71
C GLU A 90 -9.91 12.61 0.41
N VAL A 91 -8.91 13.50 0.44
CA VAL A 91 -8.40 14.16 -0.76
C VAL A 91 -7.80 13.17 -1.74
N ALA A 92 -7.00 12.21 -1.25
CA ALA A 92 -6.45 11.15 -2.07
C ALA A 92 -7.54 10.27 -2.67
N VAL A 93 -8.49 9.84 -1.85
CA VAL A 93 -9.64 9.00 -2.27
C VAL A 93 -10.48 9.71 -3.33
N SER A 94 -10.75 11.01 -3.17
CA SER A 94 -11.49 11.81 -4.17
C SER A 94 -10.74 11.88 -5.49
N LYS A 95 -9.42 12.11 -5.46
CA LYS A 95 -8.57 12.07 -6.66
C LYS A 95 -8.59 10.68 -7.31
N ALA A 96 -8.51 9.60 -6.51
CA ALA A 96 -8.55 8.23 -6.99
C ALA A 96 -9.86 7.90 -7.71
N ARG A 97 -11.01 8.27 -7.13
CA ARG A 97 -12.33 8.09 -7.76
C ARG A 97 -12.42 8.82 -9.09
N LYS A 98 -12.06 10.12 -9.11
CA LYS A 98 -12.08 10.92 -10.34
C LYS A 98 -11.20 10.31 -11.44
N ARG A 99 -9.96 9.94 -11.13
CA ARG A 99 -9.06 9.31 -12.08
C ARG A 99 -9.63 8.01 -12.64
N THR A 100 -10.23 7.21 -11.79
CA THR A 100 -10.83 5.92 -12.15
C THR A 100 -12.04 6.09 -13.06
N GLU A 101 -12.86 7.12 -12.84
CA GLU A 101 -13.95 7.52 -13.73
C GLU A 101 -13.40 7.98 -15.09
N ASP A 102 -12.43 8.91 -15.08
CA ASP A 102 -11.80 9.44 -16.29
C ASP A 102 -11.16 8.33 -17.16
N ASN A 103 -10.69 7.25 -16.54
CA ASN A 103 -10.09 6.08 -17.20
C ASN A 103 -11.09 4.93 -17.50
N GLY A 104 -12.38 5.12 -17.25
CA GLY A 104 -13.42 4.13 -17.54
C GLY A 104 -13.39 2.87 -16.66
N ARG A 105 -12.72 2.92 -15.50
CA ARG A 105 -12.53 1.75 -14.59
C ARG A 105 -13.46 1.74 -13.38
N ALA A 106 -14.42 2.67 -13.30
CA ALA A 106 -15.31 2.81 -12.14
C ALA A 106 -16.19 1.57 -11.87
N ALA A 107 -16.48 0.78 -12.91
CA ALA A 107 -17.30 -0.42 -12.75
C ALA A 107 -16.63 -1.51 -11.90
N LYS A 108 -15.30 -1.56 -11.86
CA LYS A 108 -14.52 -2.58 -11.15
C LYS A 108 -13.61 -2.06 -10.04
N SER A 109 -13.65 -0.75 -9.77
CA SER A 109 -12.76 -0.13 -8.77
C SER A 109 -13.56 0.69 -7.76
N ARG A 110 -13.31 0.48 -6.48
CA ARG A 110 -13.95 1.16 -5.35
C ARG A 110 -12.91 1.75 -4.42
N PHE A 111 -13.19 2.92 -3.86
CA PHE A 111 -12.25 3.62 -2.96
C PHE A 111 -12.96 4.07 -1.68
N PHE A 112 -12.31 3.80 -0.54
CA PHE A 112 -12.82 4.08 0.79
C PHE A 112 -11.83 4.93 1.57
N GLN A 113 -12.34 5.99 2.23
CA GLN A 113 -11.56 6.75 3.19
C GLN A 113 -11.62 6.02 4.54
N SER A 114 -10.47 5.51 4.99
CA SER A 114 -10.32 4.84 6.29
C SER A 114 -8.86 4.70 6.70
N ASP A 115 -8.59 4.66 8.01
CA ASP A 115 -7.30 4.18 8.51
C ASP A 115 -7.19 2.65 8.33
N VAL A 116 -6.01 2.17 7.99
CA VAL A 116 -5.75 0.73 7.78
C VAL A 116 -6.05 -0.13 9.03
N PHE A 117 -6.05 0.45 10.22
CA PHE A 117 -6.42 -0.26 11.45
C PHE A 117 -7.93 -0.32 11.69
N SER A 118 -8.69 0.63 11.15
CA SER A 118 -10.15 0.73 11.32
C SER A 118 -10.90 0.04 10.17
N TYR A 119 -10.31 -0.03 8.97
CA TYR A 119 -10.95 -0.64 7.82
C TYR A 119 -11.20 -2.14 8.00
N VAL A 120 -12.42 -2.57 7.73
CA VAL A 120 -12.82 -3.99 7.74
C VAL A 120 -13.24 -4.39 6.33
N PRO A 121 -12.45 -5.24 5.65
CA PRO A 121 -12.81 -5.74 4.33
C PRO A 121 -14.12 -6.54 4.34
N SER A 122 -14.93 -6.38 3.30
CA SER A 122 -16.20 -7.09 3.14
C SER A 122 -16.09 -8.43 2.41
N GLN A 123 -14.91 -8.74 1.87
CA GLN A 123 -14.63 -9.97 1.12
C GLN A 123 -13.18 -10.41 1.31
N GLN A 124 -12.83 -11.56 0.75
CA GLN A 124 -11.45 -12.03 0.62
C GLN A 124 -10.85 -11.64 -0.74
N PHE A 125 -9.53 -11.49 -0.78
CA PHE A 125 -8.77 -10.98 -1.91
C PHE A 125 -7.70 -11.97 -2.36
N ASP A 126 -7.38 -11.94 -3.65
CA ASP A 126 -6.25 -12.66 -4.22
C ASP A 126 -4.94 -11.96 -3.88
N VAL A 127 -4.97 -10.61 -3.87
CA VAL A 127 -3.82 -9.78 -3.49
C VAL A 127 -4.22 -8.75 -2.44
N ILE A 128 -3.45 -8.66 -1.35
CA ILE A 128 -3.46 -7.51 -0.43
C ILE A 128 -2.16 -6.76 -0.60
N LEU A 129 -2.25 -5.51 -1.07
CA LEU A 129 -1.13 -4.69 -1.49
C LEU A 129 -0.82 -3.61 -0.45
N PHE A 130 0.47 -3.39 -0.22
CA PHE A 130 1.04 -2.19 0.41
C PHE A 130 2.10 -1.61 -0.53
N ARG A 131 1.72 -0.65 -1.34
CA ARG A 131 2.66 0.05 -2.22
C ARG A 131 3.10 1.34 -1.58
N ASP A 132 4.34 1.40 -1.11
CA ASP A 132 4.95 2.55 -0.42
C ASP A 132 4.15 3.08 0.78
N SER A 133 3.36 2.24 1.43
CA SER A 133 2.47 2.60 2.53
C SER A 133 2.83 1.93 3.86
N ILE A 134 3.34 0.71 3.87
CA ILE A 134 3.60 -0.08 5.08
C ILE A 134 4.58 0.58 6.06
N TYR A 135 5.52 1.36 5.58
CA TYR A 135 6.53 2.01 6.44
C TYR A 135 6.02 3.26 7.19
N TYR A 136 4.78 3.67 6.97
CA TYR A 136 4.08 4.63 7.82
C TYR A 136 3.40 3.97 9.03
N ILE A 137 3.37 2.64 9.07
CA ILE A 137 2.85 1.85 10.18
C ILE A 137 3.96 1.66 11.23
N PRO A 138 3.69 1.87 12.54
CA PRO A 138 4.66 1.57 13.58
C PRO A 138 5.15 0.12 13.48
N ARG A 139 6.48 -0.07 13.42
CA ARG A 139 7.08 -1.39 13.20
C ARG A 139 6.53 -2.48 14.11
N ILE A 140 6.31 -2.14 15.39
CA ILE A 140 5.76 -3.06 16.39
C ILE A 140 4.34 -3.54 16.08
N LYS A 141 3.60 -2.83 15.22
CA LYS A 141 2.22 -3.16 14.82
C LYS A 141 2.14 -3.89 13.47
N ILE A 142 3.24 -3.97 12.71
CA ILE A 142 3.22 -4.54 11.36
C ILE A 142 2.77 -6.00 11.40
N LYS A 143 3.39 -6.82 12.27
CA LYS A 143 3.03 -8.24 12.37
C LYS A 143 1.55 -8.42 12.70
N SER A 144 1.04 -7.78 13.75
CA SER A 144 -0.36 -7.94 14.16
C SER A 144 -1.34 -7.43 13.11
N MET A 145 -0.97 -6.39 12.37
CA MET A 145 -1.77 -5.89 11.24
C MET A 145 -1.79 -6.90 10.09
N LEU A 146 -0.65 -7.46 9.70
CA LEU A 146 -0.58 -8.47 8.66
C LEU A 146 -1.33 -9.75 9.07
N ASP A 147 -1.21 -10.20 10.33
CA ASP A 147 -1.99 -11.32 10.89
C ASP A 147 -3.51 -11.06 10.82
N ARG A 148 -3.93 -9.81 11.05
CA ARG A 148 -5.33 -9.42 10.92
C ARG A 148 -5.80 -9.50 9.46
N TYR A 149 -5.02 -8.97 8.54
CA TYR A 149 -5.38 -8.95 7.12
C TYR A 149 -5.22 -10.32 6.44
N SER A 150 -4.41 -11.23 6.97
CA SER A 150 -4.30 -12.59 6.42
C SER A 150 -5.64 -13.35 6.40
N LYS A 151 -6.57 -13.00 7.29
CA LYS A 151 -7.95 -13.56 7.32
C LYS A 151 -8.78 -13.16 6.10
N TYR A 152 -8.37 -12.12 5.40
CA TYR A 152 -9.02 -11.59 4.20
C TYR A 152 -8.25 -11.96 2.92
N LEU A 153 -7.23 -12.80 3.00
CA LEU A 153 -6.68 -13.47 1.84
C LEU A 153 -7.53 -14.68 1.48
N LYS A 154 -7.72 -14.92 0.19
CA LYS A 154 -8.23 -16.19 -0.32
C LYS A 154 -7.23 -17.31 -0.03
N HIS A 155 -7.62 -18.57 -0.26
CA HIS A 155 -6.77 -19.73 0.03
C HIS A 155 -5.34 -19.61 -0.53
N ASP A 156 -5.21 -19.20 -1.81
CA ASP A 156 -3.91 -19.00 -2.47
C ASP A 156 -3.50 -17.52 -2.56
N GLY A 157 -4.20 -16.67 -1.84
CA GLY A 157 -3.96 -15.23 -1.85
C GLY A 157 -2.63 -14.86 -1.19
N VAL A 158 -2.09 -13.72 -1.62
CA VAL A 158 -0.80 -13.24 -1.17
C VAL A 158 -0.86 -11.77 -0.73
N PHE A 159 0.06 -11.42 0.15
CA PHE A 159 0.48 -10.04 0.33
C PHE A 159 1.51 -9.67 -0.72
N VAL A 160 1.40 -8.46 -1.25
CA VAL A 160 2.45 -7.82 -2.05
C VAL A 160 2.86 -6.54 -1.34
N VAL A 161 4.10 -6.44 -0.93
CA VAL A 161 4.64 -5.24 -0.28
C VAL A 161 5.72 -4.66 -1.19
N ARG A 162 5.54 -3.43 -1.63
CA ARG A 162 6.57 -2.67 -2.32
C ARG A 162 7.01 -1.52 -1.43
N MET A 163 8.33 -1.38 -1.24
CA MET A 163 8.93 -0.29 -0.49
C MET A 163 10.03 0.37 -1.31
N TRP A 164 10.01 1.72 -1.38
CA TRP A 164 11.20 2.44 -1.80
C TRP A 164 12.28 2.28 -0.71
N ASP A 165 13.43 1.72 -1.07
CA ASP A 165 14.44 1.30 -0.10
C ASP A 165 15.83 1.92 -0.36
N GLY A 166 15.85 3.22 -0.57
CA GLY A 166 17.12 3.96 -0.61
C GLY A 166 17.92 3.77 0.68
N ASN A 167 19.15 3.28 0.55
CA ASN A 167 20.08 3.00 1.65
C ASN A 167 19.56 1.94 2.67
N HIS A 168 18.77 0.97 2.25
CA HIS A 168 18.25 -0.11 3.11
C HIS A 168 17.50 0.39 4.36
N LYS A 169 16.88 1.54 4.26
CA LYS A 169 16.14 2.19 5.36
C LYS A 169 15.02 1.32 5.91
N HIS A 170 14.37 0.52 5.05
CA HIS A 170 13.22 -0.30 5.39
C HIS A 170 13.56 -1.79 5.59
N LYS A 171 14.86 -2.12 5.60
CA LYS A 171 15.33 -3.48 5.93
C LYS A 171 14.69 -4.09 7.18
N PRO A 172 14.50 -3.37 8.32
CA PRO A 172 13.86 -3.95 9.50
C PRO A 172 12.39 -4.36 9.28
N ILE A 173 11.70 -3.81 8.29
CA ILE A 173 10.34 -4.24 7.92
C ILE A 173 10.43 -5.53 7.11
N ALA A 174 11.33 -5.56 6.12
CA ALA A 174 11.61 -6.77 5.35
C ALA A 174 12.00 -7.95 6.26
N ASP A 175 12.93 -7.74 7.19
CA ASP A 175 13.35 -8.75 8.17
C ASP A 175 12.16 -9.26 9.02
N THR A 176 11.23 -8.38 9.42
CA THR A 176 10.02 -8.78 10.15
C THR A 176 9.11 -9.66 9.30
N ILE A 177 8.92 -9.32 8.03
CA ILE A 177 8.11 -10.12 7.10
C ILE A 177 8.78 -11.48 6.85
N GLU A 178 10.06 -11.48 6.50
CA GLU A 178 10.83 -12.68 6.16
C GLU A 178 10.98 -13.66 7.32
N SER A 179 11.03 -13.18 8.56
CA SER A 179 11.10 -14.03 9.75
C SER A 179 9.75 -14.59 10.22
N THR A 180 8.64 -14.07 9.71
CA THR A 180 7.29 -14.35 10.26
C THR A 180 6.39 -15.08 9.27
N PHE A 181 6.57 -14.85 7.97
CA PHE A 181 5.68 -15.30 6.90
C PHE A 181 6.42 -16.18 5.89
N GLU A 182 5.67 -16.97 5.14
CA GLU A 182 6.20 -17.73 4.01
C GLU A 182 6.45 -16.78 2.82
N ILE A 183 7.71 -16.65 2.43
CA ILE A 183 8.08 -15.82 1.27
C ILE A 183 7.84 -16.62 0.00
N VAL A 184 7.00 -16.07 -0.88
CA VAL A 184 6.64 -16.65 -2.18
C VAL A 184 7.54 -16.13 -3.28
N ASP A 185 7.86 -14.81 -3.23
CA ASP A 185 8.71 -14.15 -4.23
C ASP A 185 9.38 -12.91 -3.62
N LYS A 186 10.55 -12.53 -4.14
CA LYS A 186 11.26 -11.33 -3.69
C LYS A 186 12.06 -10.74 -4.83
N HIS A 187 11.93 -9.42 -5.00
CA HIS A 187 12.70 -8.67 -5.99
C HIS A 187 13.34 -7.44 -5.36
N ILE A 188 14.59 -7.20 -5.72
CA ILE A 188 15.33 -6.01 -5.34
C ILE A 188 15.71 -5.28 -6.62
N SER A 189 15.15 -4.09 -6.82
CA SER A 189 15.48 -3.22 -7.94
C SER A 189 16.47 -2.14 -7.48
N THR A 190 17.43 -1.86 -8.34
CA THR A 190 18.42 -0.78 -8.11
C THR A 190 18.00 0.52 -8.79
N GLN A 191 17.10 0.46 -9.79
CA GLN A 191 16.56 1.62 -10.50
C GLN A 191 15.08 1.42 -10.85
N PRO A 192 14.13 2.05 -10.11
CA PRO A 192 14.34 2.79 -8.85
C PRO A 192 14.72 1.82 -7.71
N ASN A 193 15.45 2.34 -6.69
CA ASN A 193 15.73 1.55 -5.49
C ASN A 193 14.43 1.13 -4.81
N ALA A 194 14.04 -0.12 -4.98
CA ALA A 194 12.81 -0.67 -4.41
C ALA A 194 12.98 -2.14 -4.05
N VAL A 195 12.27 -2.55 -3.03
CA VAL A 195 12.10 -3.96 -2.65
C VAL A 195 10.65 -4.33 -2.81
N VAL A 196 10.39 -5.41 -3.54
CA VAL A 196 9.07 -6.06 -3.62
C VAL A 196 9.18 -7.41 -2.89
N ILE A 197 8.28 -7.67 -1.96
CA ILE A 197 8.19 -8.93 -1.22
C ILE A 197 6.77 -9.45 -1.40
N VAL A 198 6.66 -10.68 -1.90
CA VAL A 198 5.40 -11.41 -2.00
C VAL A 198 5.42 -12.55 -0.97
N PHE A 199 4.41 -12.60 -0.13
CA PHE A 199 4.38 -13.56 0.97
C PHE A 199 2.94 -13.93 1.38
N ARG A 200 2.79 -14.98 2.14
CA ARG A 200 1.52 -15.42 2.72
C ARG A 200 1.71 -15.96 4.14
N GLN A 201 0.61 -16.23 4.81
CA GLN A 201 0.66 -16.93 6.08
C GLN A 201 1.30 -18.30 5.88
N GLY A 202 2.35 -18.60 6.61
CA GLY A 202 2.95 -19.93 6.56
C GLY A 202 1.94 -20.99 7.01
N SER A 203 1.97 -22.16 6.37
CA SER A 203 1.21 -23.31 6.85
C SER A 203 1.62 -23.56 8.29
N LYS A 204 0.70 -23.51 9.24
CA LYS A 204 0.96 -24.05 10.58
C LYS A 204 1.19 -25.54 10.40
N ASN A 205 2.45 -25.96 10.39
CA ASN A 205 2.75 -27.37 10.59
C ASN A 205 2.15 -27.74 11.95
N GLY A 206 1.04 -28.50 11.91
CA GLY A 206 0.35 -29.04 13.06
C GLY A 206 1.20 -30.12 13.73
#